data_08c5e29c5f2599a7e9d1217f3b93a6bb
#
_entry.id   08c5e29c5f2599a7e9d1217f3b93a6bb
#
_cell.length_a   1.000
_cell.length_b   1.000
_cell.length_c   1.000
_cell.angle_alpha   90.00
_cell.angle_beta   90.00
_cell.angle_gamma   90.00
#
_symmetry.space_group_name_H-M   'P 1'
#
loop_
_entity.id
_entity.type
_entity.pdbx_description
1 polymer ?
#
loop_
_entity_poly.entity_id
_entity_poly.type
_entity_poly.pdbx_seq_one_letter_code
_entity_poly.pdbx_strand_id
1 'polypeptide(L)'
;FLTVWAKTGGVIPGYLTASLICSTNLLFIIICVCILSLFLPDFISAFFTIGLIFVGFVSEGGYQVLNSDLAKTALSSTLNSDPTLWRVLYPKVFMVQAYAGSIISKSEFTGMGIVHPILNLSCYIFIFMVVLLICFNKKEI
;
A
#
# COMPACT_ATOMS: atom_id res chain seq x y z
N PHE A 1 -15.72 10.94 -10.75
CA PHE A 1 -15.47 12.38 -10.56
C PHE A 1 -16.71 13.19 -10.93
N LEU A 2 -17.19 13.09 -12.18
CA LEU A 2 -18.38 13.79 -12.69
C LEU A 2 -19.64 13.54 -11.87
N THR A 3 -19.86 12.31 -11.41
CA THR A 3 -21.03 11.94 -10.59
C THR A 3 -21.01 12.56 -9.19
N VAL A 4 -19.85 12.69 -8.58
CA VAL A 4 -19.70 13.36 -7.28
C VAL A 4 -19.89 14.88 -7.44
N TRP A 5 -19.29 15.47 -8.45
CA TRP A 5 -19.44 16.89 -8.76
C TRP A 5 -20.90 17.25 -9.05
N ALA A 6 -21.60 16.44 -9.83
CA ALA A 6 -23.01 16.67 -10.15
C ALA A 6 -23.96 16.57 -8.94
N LYS A 7 -23.59 15.75 -7.93
CA LYS A 7 -24.42 15.58 -6.70
C LYS A 7 -24.11 16.60 -5.61
N THR A 8 -22.87 17.05 -5.50
CA THR A 8 -22.41 17.91 -4.37
C THR A 8 -22.22 19.37 -4.77
N GLY A 9 -22.33 19.70 -6.06
CA GLY A 9 -22.12 21.07 -6.58
C GLY A 9 -20.67 21.55 -6.46
N GLY A 10 -19.73 20.67 -6.07
CA GLY A 10 -18.32 21.00 -5.94
C GLY A 10 -17.44 19.78 -5.66
N VAL A 11 -16.14 19.98 -5.72
CA VAL A 11 -15.16 18.93 -5.38
C VAL A 11 -14.98 18.89 -3.86
N ILE A 12 -15.18 17.72 -3.25
CA ILE A 12 -14.94 17.53 -1.81
C ILE A 12 -13.48 17.84 -1.52
N PRO A 13 -13.17 18.74 -0.55
CA PRO A 13 -11.80 19.04 -0.16
C PRO A 13 -11.05 17.76 0.21
N GLY A 14 -9.87 17.56 -0.36
CA GLY A 14 -9.05 16.36 -0.13
C GLY A 14 -9.33 15.19 -1.09
N TYR A 15 -10.44 15.17 -1.83
CA TYR A 15 -10.73 14.07 -2.77
C TYR A 15 -9.69 13.95 -3.89
N LEU A 16 -9.22 15.08 -4.41
CA LEU A 16 -8.18 15.13 -5.43
C LEU A 16 -6.85 14.58 -4.89
N THR A 17 -6.48 15.00 -3.70
CA THR A 17 -5.26 14.52 -3.01
C THR A 17 -5.34 13.03 -2.71
N ALA A 18 -6.48 12.57 -2.19
CA ALA A 18 -6.71 11.15 -1.92
C ALA A 18 -6.66 10.30 -3.20
N SER A 19 -7.22 10.80 -4.30
CA SER A 19 -7.17 10.14 -5.62
C SER A 19 -5.73 10.02 -6.14
N LEU A 20 -4.90 11.06 -6.00
CA LEU A 20 -3.49 11.01 -6.36
C LEU A 20 -2.72 10.00 -5.51
N ILE A 21 -2.98 9.97 -4.22
CA ILE A 21 -2.38 9.00 -3.30
C ILE A 21 -2.77 7.56 -3.68
N CYS A 22 -4.04 7.31 -3.97
CA CYS A 22 -4.50 6.00 -4.44
C CYS A 22 -3.88 5.62 -5.79
N SER A 23 -3.65 6.59 -6.68
CA SER A 23 -2.96 6.34 -7.96
C SER A 23 -1.53 5.83 -7.77
N THR A 24 -0.86 6.20 -6.68
CA THR A 24 0.46 5.69 -6.34
C THR A 24 0.44 4.18 -6.06
N ASN A 25 -0.60 3.67 -5.40
CA ASN A 25 -0.79 2.22 -5.23
C ASN A 25 -0.95 1.51 -6.58
N LEU A 26 -1.73 2.08 -7.47
CA LEU A 26 -1.98 1.51 -8.79
C LEU A 26 -0.69 1.45 -9.61
N LEU A 27 0.10 2.52 -9.57
CA LEU A 27 1.41 2.57 -10.21
C LEU A 27 2.36 1.53 -9.65
N PHE A 28 2.40 1.33 -8.33
CA PHE A 28 3.20 0.27 -7.70
C PHE A 28 2.79 -1.12 -8.21
N ILE A 29 1.49 -1.42 -8.28
CA ILE A 29 0.97 -2.70 -8.79
C ILE A 29 1.39 -2.92 -10.24
N ILE A 30 1.25 -1.92 -11.09
CA ILE A 30 1.64 -2.00 -12.50
C ILE A 30 3.12 -2.32 -12.64
N ILE A 31 3.99 -1.63 -11.90
CA ILE A 31 5.44 -1.88 -11.93
C ILE A 31 5.76 -3.29 -11.45
N CYS A 32 5.11 -3.78 -10.39
CA CYS A 32 5.29 -5.16 -9.91
C CYS A 32 4.92 -6.18 -11.00
N VAL A 33 3.76 -6.01 -11.65
CA VAL A 33 3.34 -6.90 -12.75
C VAL A 33 4.34 -6.84 -13.90
N CYS A 34 4.79 -5.65 -14.30
CA CYS A 34 5.76 -5.49 -15.38
C CYS A 34 7.10 -6.18 -15.08
N ILE A 35 7.63 -6.06 -13.86
CA ILE A 35 8.87 -6.74 -13.47
C ILE A 35 8.68 -8.25 -13.50
N LEU A 36 7.60 -8.74 -12.93
CA LEU A 36 7.33 -10.17 -12.88
C LEU A 36 7.07 -10.76 -14.27
N SER A 37 6.41 -10.03 -15.18
CA SER A 37 6.15 -10.48 -16.54
C SER A 37 7.42 -10.60 -17.41
N LEU A 38 8.53 -9.97 -17.00
CA LEU A 38 9.83 -10.19 -17.65
C LEU A 38 10.40 -11.60 -17.38
N PHE A 39 10.01 -12.22 -16.27
CA PHE A 39 10.53 -13.52 -15.84
C PHE A 39 9.50 -14.63 -15.89
N LEU A 40 8.21 -14.31 -15.77
CA LEU A 40 7.10 -15.23 -15.68
C LEU A 40 6.04 -14.91 -16.73
N PRO A 41 5.24 -15.91 -17.17
CA PRO A 41 4.07 -15.64 -18.00
C PRO A 41 3.12 -14.64 -17.31
N ASP A 42 2.48 -13.77 -18.09
CA ASP A 42 1.68 -12.65 -17.60
C ASP A 42 0.60 -13.08 -16.60
N PHE A 43 -0.05 -14.20 -16.83
CA PHE A 43 -1.05 -14.73 -15.90
C PHE A 43 -0.47 -15.06 -14.52
N ILE A 44 0.70 -15.69 -14.49
CA ILE A 44 1.39 -16.06 -13.23
C ILE A 44 1.88 -14.81 -12.52
N SER A 45 2.41 -13.83 -13.25
CA SER A 45 2.90 -12.58 -12.67
C SER A 45 1.78 -11.77 -12.00
N ALA A 46 0.60 -11.71 -12.64
CA ALA A 46 -0.58 -11.08 -12.07
C ALA A 46 -1.02 -11.78 -10.77
N PHE A 47 -1.06 -13.12 -10.79
CA PHE A 47 -1.43 -13.91 -9.62
C PHE A 47 -0.46 -13.72 -8.44
N PHE A 48 0.84 -13.72 -8.71
CA PHE A 48 1.86 -13.43 -7.70
C PHE A 48 1.72 -12.02 -7.11
N THR A 49 1.45 -11.03 -7.95
CA THR A 49 1.25 -9.64 -7.48
C THR A 49 0.04 -9.53 -6.57
N ILE A 50 -1.08 -10.18 -6.93
CA ILE A 50 -2.28 -10.23 -6.08
C ILE A 50 -1.97 -10.92 -4.75
N GLY A 51 -1.25 -12.05 -4.78
CA GLY A 51 -0.82 -12.77 -3.59
C GLY A 51 0.04 -11.90 -2.67
N LEU A 52 0.98 -11.15 -3.24
CA LEU A 52 1.84 -10.24 -2.50
C LEU A 52 1.04 -9.13 -1.80
N ILE A 53 0.09 -8.53 -2.50
CA ILE A 53 -0.82 -7.52 -1.93
C ILE A 53 -1.67 -8.12 -0.82
N PHE A 54 -2.19 -9.33 -1.03
CA PHE A 54 -3.02 -10.03 -0.05
C PHE A 54 -2.26 -10.35 1.24
N VAL A 55 -1.00 -10.80 1.15
CA VAL A 55 -0.13 -11.04 2.31
C VAL A 55 0.08 -9.74 3.09
N GLY A 56 0.29 -8.61 2.40
CA GLY A 56 0.40 -7.30 3.04
C GLY A 56 -0.87 -6.88 3.76
N PHE A 57 -2.01 -7.10 3.12
CA PHE A 57 -3.32 -6.80 3.71
C PHE A 57 -3.58 -7.62 4.98
N VAL A 58 -3.33 -8.92 4.93
CA VAL A 58 -3.52 -9.82 6.08
C VAL A 58 -2.55 -9.49 7.22
N SER A 59 -1.30 -9.22 6.89
CA SER A 59 -0.27 -8.86 7.88
C SER A 59 -0.61 -7.56 8.62
N GLU A 60 -1.00 -6.53 7.89
CA GLU A 60 -1.31 -5.23 8.48
C GLU A 60 -2.68 -5.21 9.17
N GLY A 61 -3.70 -5.81 8.55
CA GLY A 61 -5.03 -5.96 9.14
C GLY A 61 -4.99 -6.81 10.41
N GLY A 62 -4.26 -7.92 10.40
CA GLY A 62 -4.05 -8.75 11.57
C GLY A 62 -3.40 -8.00 12.72
N TYR A 63 -2.39 -7.18 12.44
CA TYR A 63 -1.74 -6.36 13.46
C TYR A 63 -2.68 -5.29 14.04
N GLN A 64 -3.49 -4.64 13.22
CA GLN A 64 -4.46 -3.65 13.70
C GLN A 64 -5.50 -4.29 14.62
N VAL A 65 -5.99 -5.49 14.27
CA VAL A 65 -6.92 -6.25 15.11
C VAL A 65 -6.26 -6.66 16.42
N LEU A 66 -5.04 -7.17 16.40
CA LEU A 66 -4.30 -7.59 17.62
C LEU A 66 -3.98 -6.41 18.55
N ASN A 67 -3.76 -5.21 18.01
CA ASN A 67 -3.52 -4.00 18.81
C ASN A 67 -4.78 -3.22 19.16
N SER A 68 -5.95 -3.68 18.75
CA SER A 68 -7.22 -3.10 19.20
C SER A 68 -7.42 -3.32 20.71
N ASP A 69 -8.07 -2.38 21.39
CA ASP A 69 -8.31 -2.46 22.83
C ASP A 69 -9.08 -3.72 23.24
N LEU A 70 -9.92 -4.23 22.36
CA LEU A 70 -10.64 -5.51 22.55
C LEU A 70 -9.68 -6.70 22.58
N ALA A 71 -8.69 -6.75 21.70
CA ALA A 71 -7.73 -7.84 21.68
C ALA A 71 -6.73 -7.76 22.83
N LYS A 72 -6.31 -6.56 23.22
CA LYS A 72 -5.45 -6.34 24.41
C LYS A 72 -6.13 -6.78 25.70
N THR A 73 -7.44 -6.59 25.80
CA THR A 73 -8.23 -7.03 26.97
C THR A 73 -8.43 -8.54 26.99
N ALA A 74 -8.55 -9.17 25.82
CA ALA A 74 -8.81 -10.61 25.71
C ALA A 74 -7.53 -11.48 25.77
N LEU A 75 -6.39 -10.98 25.26
CA LEU A 75 -5.12 -11.72 25.19
C LEU A 75 -4.07 -11.19 26.19
N SER A 76 -4.46 -10.82 27.38
CA SER A 76 -3.58 -10.39 28.48
C SER A 76 -2.08 -10.65 28.23
N SER A 77 -1.33 -9.55 28.03
CA SER A 77 0.11 -9.39 28.34
C SER A 77 1.19 -10.20 27.61
N THR A 78 0.89 -11.14 26.72
CA THR A 78 1.91 -12.01 26.13
C THR A 78 2.41 -11.59 24.74
N LEU A 79 1.77 -10.61 24.11
CA LEU A 79 2.16 -10.15 22.77
C LEU A 79 2.68 -8.71 22.83
N ASN A 80 3.84 -8.50 23.45
CA ASN A 80 4.67 -7.35 23.13
C ASN A 80 5.15 -7.53 21.69
N SER A 81 4.32 -7.12 20.74
CA SER A 81 4.68 -7.14 19.34
C SER A 81 5.52 -5.89 19.03
N ASP A 82 6.82 -5.96 19.33
CA ASP A 82 7.78 -5.04 18.76
C ASP A 82 7.61 -5.00 17.25
N PRO A 83 7.76 -3.83 16.61
CA PRO A 83 7.66 -3.73 15.16
C PRO A 83 8.73 -4.62 14.54
N THR A 84 8.31 -5.79 14.07
CA THR A 84 9.21 -6.72 13.40
C THR A 84 9.80 -6.03 12.16
N LEU A 85 11.10 -6.24 11.89
CA LEU A 85 11.81 -5.71 10.73
C LEU A 85 11.03 -5.92 9.42
N TRP A 86 10.29 -7.04 9.34
CA TRP A 86 9.39 -7.36 8.24
C TRP A 86 8.33 -6.27 8.00
N ARG A 87 7.73 -5.72 9.04
CA ARG A 87 6.69 -4.68 8.90
C ARG A 87 7.23 -3.34 8.43
N VAL A 88 8.51 -3.05 8.73
CA VAL A 88 9.18 -1.84 8.24
C VAL A 88 9.55 -2.00 6.76
N LEU A 89 9.99 -3.21 6.38
CA LEU A 89 10.44 -3.54 5.03
C LEU A 89 9.29 -3.82 4.05
N TYR A 90 8.11 -4.17 4.50
CA TYR A 90 7.00 -4.52 3.59
C TYR A 90 6.37 -3.27 2.96
N PRO A 91 6.01 -3.30 1.64
CA PRO A 91 5.36 -2.17 0.99
C PRO A 91 3.96 -1.92 1.59
N LYS A 92 3.75 -0.74 2.17
CA LYS A 92 2.55 -0.38 2.94
C LYS A 92 1.37 0.03 2.07
N VAL A 93 1.00 -0.79 1.09
CA VAL A 93 -0.09 -0.51 0.12
C VAL A 93 -1.42 -0.24 0.83
N PHE A 94 -1.76 -1.05 1.83
CA PHE A 94 -2.99 -0.90 2.61
C PHE A 94 -3.00 0.40 3.43
N MET A 95 -1.89 0.74 4.08
CA MET A 95 -1.77 1.97 4.87
C MET A 95 -1.89 3.24 4.03
N VAL A 96 -1.39 3.22 2.79
CA VAL A 96 -1.56 4.34 1.85
C VAL A 96 -3.05 4.54 1.51
N GLN A 97 -3.79 3.46 1.36
CA GLN A 97 -5.23 3.53 1.09
C GLN A 97 -6.02 4.03 2.32
N ALA A 98 -5.66 3.56 3.51
CA ALA A 98 -6.26 4.03 4.76
C ALA A 98 -5.97 5.52 5.01
N TYR A 99 -4.74 5.97 4.72
CA TYR A 99 -4.36 7.36 4.79
C TYR A 99 -5.15 8.24 3.81
N ALA A 100 -5.35 7.79 2.56
CA ALA A 100 -6.19 8.50 1.60
C ALA A 100 -7.66 8.63 2.11
N GLY A 101 -8.18 7.59 2.76
CA GLY A 101 -9.49 7.59 3.39
C GLY A 101 -9.60 8.63 4.53
N SER A 102 -8.57 8.75 5.37
CA SER A 102 -8.56 9.72 6.47
C SER A 102 -8.56 11.17 5.99
N ILE A 103 -7.93 11.47 4.85
CA ILE A 103 -7.97 12.80 4.22
C ILE A 103 -9.39 13.17 3.79
N ILE A 104 -10.14 12.22 3.24
CA ILE A 104 -11.54 12.45 2.81
C ILE A 104 -12.45 12.63 4.03
N SER A 105 -12.31 11.79 5.04
CA SER A 105 -13.14 11.82 6.26
C SER A 105 -12.73 12.90 7.25
N LYS A 106 -11.62 13.61 7.00
CA LYS A 106 -11.01 14.59 7.92
C LYS A 106 -10.75 14.01 9.33
N SER A 107 -10.53 12.70 9.40
CA SER A 107 -10.19 12.01 10.64
C SER A 107 -8.68 11.96 10.84
N GLU A 108 -8.25 11.96 12.10
CA GLU A 108 -6.82 11.76 12.40
C GLU A 108 -6.38 10.35 11.99
N PHE A 109 -5.28 10.26 11.26
CA PHE A 109 -4.69 8.98 10.88
C PHE A 109 -3.84 8.43 12.03
N THR A 110 -4.39 7.47 12.75
CA THR A 110 -3.75 6.86 13.95
C THR A 110 -2.76 5.73 13.62
N GLY A 111 -2.58 5.39 12.35
CA GLY A 111 -1.78 4.25 11.90
C GLY A 111 -0.35 4.57 11.45
N MET A 112 0.20 5.75 11.77
CA MET A 112 1.58 6.08 11.41
C MET A 112 2.55 5.17 12.18
N GLY A 113 3.13 4.19 11.47
CA GLY A 113 4.30 3.48 11.95
C GLY A 113 5.57 4.36 11.88
N ILE A 114 6.74 3.75 12.11
CA ILE A 114 8.04 4.43 12.11
C ILE A 114 8.31 5.19 10.79
N VAL A 115 7.77 4.69 9.67
CA VAL A 115 7.94 5.28 8.33
C VAL A 115 6.59 5.65 7.75
N HIS A 116 6.51 6.88 7.21
CA HIS A 116 5.29 7.36 6.54
C HIS A 116 4.93 6.44 5.35
N PRO A 117 3.65 5.99 5.24
CA PRO A 117 3.26 5.01 4.22
C PRO A 117 3.59 5.42 2.79
N ILE A 118 3.38 6.69 2.46
CA ILE A 118 3.67 7.24 1.12
C ILE A 118 5.17 7.18 0.81
N LEU A 119 6.03 7.56 1.77
CA LEU A 119 7.49 7.51 1.58
C LEU A 119 7.97 6.07 1.39
N ASN A 120 7.46 5.14 2.19
CA ASN A 120 7.77 3.73 2.04
C ASN A 120 7.43 3.24 0.63
N LEU A 121 6.18 3.47 0.17
CA LEU A 121 5.74 3.03 -1.14
C LEU A 121 6.50 3.71 -2.29
N SER A 122 6.78 5.02 -2.18
CA SER A 122 7.57 5.75 -3.19
C SER A 122 8.98 5.21 -3.31
N CYS A 123 9.60 4.82 -2.20
CA CYS A 123 10.92 4.19 -2.19
C CYS A 123 10.92 2.86 -2.95
N TYR A 124 9.90 2.02 -2.74
CA TYR A 124 9.73 0.77 -3.49
C TYR A 124 9.50 1.01 -4.98
N ILE A 125 8.65 1.97 -5.34
CA ILE A 125 8.41 2.35 -6.74
C ILE A 125 9.73 2.74 -7.39
N PHE A 126 10.54 3.57 -6.73
CA PHE A 126 11.82 4.01 -7.26
C PHE A 126 12.79 2.85 -7.47
N ILE A 127 12.95 1.97 -6.47
CA ILE A 127 13.82 0.79 -6.55
C ILE A 127 13.37 -0.12 -7.71
N PHE A 128 12.08 -0.39 -7.81
CA PHE A 128 11.53 -1.26 -8.85
C PHE A 128 11.65 -0.65 -10.25
N MET A 129 11.51 0.67 -10.40
CA MET A 129 11.78 1.36 -11.66
C MET A 129 13.23 1.20 -12.09
N VAL A 130 14.18 1.35 -11.18
CA VAL A 130 15.61 1.13 -11.47
C VAL A 130 15.86 -0.32 -11.89
N VAL A 131 15.29 -1.28 -11.18
CA VAL A 131 15.40 -2.71 -11.54
C VAL A 131 14.82 -2.97 -12.93
N LEU A 132 13.64 -2.41 -13.22
CA LEU A 132 13.00 -2.53 -14.53
C LEU A 132 13.90 -2.01 -15.64
N LEU A 133 14.48 -0.81 -15.48
CA LEU A 133 15.40 -0.21 -16.44
C LEU A 133 16.64 -1.07 -16.68
N ILE A 134 17.23 -1.62 -15.62
CA ILE A 134 18.39 -2.50 -15.72
C ILE A 134 18.02 -3.80 -16.47
N CYS A 135 16.85 -4.37 -16.20
CA CYS A 135 16.39 -5.58 -16.87
C CYS A 135 16.12 -5.35 -18.36
N PHE A 136 15.53 -4.20 -18.72
CA PHE A 136 15.33 -3.85 -20.12
C PHE A 136 16.65 -3.64 -20.85
N ASN A 137 17.58 -2.88 -20.28
CA ASN A 137 18.91 -2.66 -20.90
C ASN A 137 19.68 -3.96 -21.13
N LYS A 138 19.51 -4.97 -20.27
CA LYS A 138 20.17 -6.28 -20.46
C LYS A 138 19.49 -7.16 -21.52
N LYS A 139 18.24 -6.90 -21.84
CA LYS A 139 17.48 -7.72 -22.81
C LYS A 139 17.65 -7.21 -24.25
N GLU A 140 18.09 -5.97 -24.43
CA GLU A 140 18.36 -5.37 -25.74
C GLU A 140 19.79 -5.65 -26.27
N ILE A 141 20.66 -6.30 -25.49
CA ILE A 141 21.99 -6.76 -25.89
C ILE A 141 21.97 -8.28 -26.07
#